data_c9e3ddfcb8b99b29f24804052f0602d1
#
_entry.id   c9e3ddfcb8b99b29f24804052f0602d1
#
_cell.length_a   1.000
_cell.length_b   1.000
_cell.length_c   1.000
_cell.angle_alpha   90.00
_cell.angle_beta   90.00
_cell.angle_gamma   90.00
#
_symmetry.space_group_name_H-M   'P 1'
#
loop_
_entity.id
_entity.type
_entity.pdbx_description
1 polymer ?
#
loop_
_entity_poly.entity_id
_entity_poly.type
_entity_poly.pdbx_seq_one_letter_code
_entity_poly.pdbx_strand_id
1 'polypeptide(L)'
;MAGPNEKAAAGGGGGERRKYPIHMEDYELYEEIGQGVSAIVYRALCKPLDEIVAVKVVDFERTNSDLNNIVREAQTMILIDHPNVVKAHCSFAKDQTLWVVMPYMAGGSCLHIMKSVHPTGFEEPIIATILREVLKGLEYLHHHGSIHRDVKAGNILVDSRGGIKLGDFGVSACLFDSGDRQRARNTFVGTPCWMAPEVMEQLHGYDFRADIWSFGITALELAHGHAPFSKYPPMKVLLMTLQNAPPGLDYERDKKFTRNFKQMVAMCLVKDPSKRPSAKKLLKQPFFKQARSTDFIARKLLEGLPGLGVRYQALKVQWF
;
A
#
# COMPACT_ATOMS: atom_id res chain seq x y z
N MET A 1 -61.62 -17.79 26.47
CA MET A 1 -61.18 -18.20 25.10
C MET A 1 -59.97 -17.31 24.75
N ALA A 2 -58.84 -17.88 24.89
CA ALA A 2 -57.58 -17.17 24.68
C ALA A 2 -56.99 -17.60 23.31
N GLY A 3 -56.67 -16.64 22.44
CA GLY A 3 -55.95 -16.86 21.18
C GLY A 3 -54.46 -16.84 21.42
N PRO A 4 -53.64 -17.50 20.60
CA PRO A 4 -52.24 -17.69 20.86
C PRO A 4 -51.39 -16.50 20.38
N ASN A 5 -50.40 -16.16 21.21
CA ASN A 5 -49.34 -15.18 21.01
C ASN A 5 -48.35 -15.65 19.93
N GLU A 6 -48.24 -14.92 18.84
CA GLU A 6 -47.11 -15.00 17.94
C GLU A 6 -45.91 -14.22 18.48
N LYS A 7 -44.87 -14.93 18.88
CA LYS A 7 -43.55 -14.38 19.18
C LYS A 7 -42.80 -14.19 17.86
N ALA A 8 -42.60 -12.95 17.46
CA ALA A 8 -41.66 -12.60 16.41
C ALA A 8 -40.22 -12.92 16.87
N ALA A 9 -39.58 -13.86 16.18
CA ALA A 9 -38.17 -14.18 16.34
C ALA A 9 -37.36 -13.09 15.65
N ALA A 10 -36.67 -12.27 16.42
CA ALA A 10 -35.64 -11.37 15.93
C ALA A 10 -34.40 -12.23 15.57
N GLY A 11 -34.21 -12.47 14.28
CA GLY A 11 -33.01 -13.09 13.73
C GLY A 11 -31.82 -12.12 13.75
N GLY A 12 -31.04 -12.16 14.83
CA GLY A 12 -29.71 -11.52 14.86
C GLY A 12 -28.71 -12.38 14.08
N GLY A 13 -28.48 -12.05 12.82
CA GLY A 13 -27.43 -12.66 11.98
C GLY A 13 -26.07 -12.18 12.40
N GLY A 14 -25.51 -12.71 13.49
CA GLY A 14 -24.07 -12.63 13.79
C GLY A 14 -23.35 -13.60 12.85
N GLY A 15 -22.81 -13.08 11.72
CA GLY A 15 -21.98 -13.89 10.84
C GLY A 15 -20.77 -14.40 11.64
N GLU A 16 -20.68 -15.72 11.82
CA GLU A 16 -19.49 -16.35 12.35
C GLU A 16 -18.27 -15.89 11.53
N ARG A 17 -17.29 -15.25 12.18
CA ARG A 17 -16.04 -14.88 11.53
C ARG A 17 -15.38 -16.16 11.04
N ARG A 18 -15.28 -16.33 9.71
CA ARG A 18 -14.56 -17.45 9.09
C ARG A 18 -13.16 -17.52 9.68
N LYS A 19 -12.80 -18.65 10.30
CA LYS A 19 -11.45 -18.87 10.82
C LYS A 19 -10.59 -19.46 9.71
N TYR A 20 -9.55 -18.76 9.34
CA TYR A 20 -8.53 -19.26 8.43
C TYR A 20 -7.59 -20.21 9.19
N PRO A 21 -7.18 -21.34 8.58
CA PRO A 21 -6.26 -22.28 9.21
C PRO A 21 -4.88 -21.66 9.40
N ILE A 22 -4.14 -22.16 10.40
CA ILE A 22 -2.80 -21.69 10.77
C ILE A 22 -1.72 -22.74 10.53
N HIS A 23 -1.97 -23.66 9.59
CA HIS A 23 -1.05 -24.71 9.21
C HIS A 23 -0.71 -24.61 7.72
N MET A 24 0.56 -24.78 7.38
CA MET A 24 1.07 -24.65 6.01
C MET A 24 0.40 -25.66 5.06
N GLU A 25 0.10 -26.86 5.54
CA GLU A 25 -0.51 -27.97 4.80
C GLU A 25 -1.91 -27.65 4.25
N ASP A 26 -2.59 -26.67 4.86
CA ASP A 26 -3.91 -26.19 4.45
C ASP A 26 -3.85 -25.22 3.25
N TYR A 27 -2.66 -24.81 2.83
CA TYR A 27 -2.45 -23.89 1.73
C TYR A 27 -1.67 -24.56 0.59
N GLU A 28 -2.18 -24.45 -0.62
CA GLU A 28 -1.49 -24.86 -1.82
C GLU A 28 -0.96 -23.62 -2.52
N LEU A 29 0.37 -23.45 -2.53
CA LEU A 29 1.02 -22.32 -3.18
C LEU A 29 1.06 -22.54 -4.68
N TYR A 30 0.64 -21.51 -5.43
CA TYR A 30 0.71 -21.45 -6.88
C TYR A 30 1.89 -20.55 -7.31
N GLU A 31 1.66 -19.64 -8.26
CA GLU A 31 2.69 -18.77 -8.79
C GLU A 31 3.04 -17.59 -7.86
N GLU A 32 4.27 -17.12 -7.97
CA GLU A 32 4.70 -15.87 -7.36
C GLU A 32 3.97 -14.67 -8.00
N ILE A 33 3.53 -13.74 -7.16
CA ILE A 33 2.82 -12.51 -7.54
C ILE A 33 3.47 -11.25 -7.00
N GLY A 34 4.52 -11.39 -6.20
CA GLY A 34 5.29 -10.29 -5.63
C GLY A 34 6.55 -10.79 -4.95
N GLN A 35 7.58 -9.96 -4.93
CA GLN A 35 8.86 -10.25 -4.27
C GLN A 35 9.39 -8.97 -3.63
N GLY A 36 9.77 -9.06 -2.37
CA GLY A 36 10.52 -8.05 -1.62
C GLY A 36 11.92 -8.55 -1.27
N VAL A 37 12.66 -7.79 -0.49
CA VAL A 37 14.04 -8.13 -0.07
C VAL A 37 14.08 -9.42 0.75
N SER A 38 13.14 -9.58 1.68
CA SER A 38 13.06 -10.71 2.62
C SER A 38 11.74 -11.48 2.54
N ALA A 39 10.92 -11.23 1.53
CA ALA A 39 9.60 -11.85 1.43
C ALA A 39 9.22 -12.15 -0.01
N ILE A 40 8.48 -13.25 -0.20
CA ILE A 40 7.86 -13.61 -1.47
C ILE A 40 6.35 -13.71 -1.23
N VAL A 41 5.56 -13.22 -2.18
CA VAL A 41 4.10 -13.31 -2.13
C VAL A 41 3.63 -14.28 -3.21
N TYR A 42 2.84 -15.26 -2.80
CA TYR A 42 2.25 -16.28 -3.68
C TYR A 42 0.75 -16.10 -3.79
N ARG A 43 0.18 -16.39 -4.95
CA ARG A 43 -1.22 -16.77 -5.04
C ARG A 43 -1.35 -18.20 -4.50
N ALA A 44 -2.35 -18.45 -3.69
CA ALA A 44 -2.52 -19.75 -3.04
C ALA A 44 -4.00 -20.12 -2.92
N LEU A 45 -4.28 -21.42 -2.81
CA LEU A 45 -5.58 -21.96 -2.43
C LEU A 45 -5.58 -22.30 -0.94
N CYS A 46 -6.49 -21.70 -0.18
CA CYS A 46 -6.85 -22.18 1.15
C CYS A 46 -7.78 -23.38 1.00
N LYS A 47 -7.25 -24.61 1.13
CA LYS A 47 -7.97 -25.87 0.86
C LYS A 47 -9.26 -26.03 1.68
N PRO A 48 -9.28 -25.80 3.01
CA PRO A 48 -10.48 -25.99 3.81
C PRO A 48 -11.61 -25.01 3.50
N LEU A 49 -11.30 -23.83 2.93
CA LEU A 49 -12.28 -22.80 2.60
C LEU A 49 -12.59 -22.74 1.11
N ASP A 50 -11.86 -23.49 0.27
CA ASP A 50 -11.91 -23.44 -1.19
C ASP A 50 -11.83 -21.98 -1.70
N GLU A 51 -10.89 -21.21 -1.14
CA GLU A 51 -10.76 -19.78 -1.40
C GLU A 51 -9.34 -19.42 -1.87
N ILE A 52 -9.25 -18.61 -2.93
CA ILE A 52 -7.97 -18.07 -3.41
C ILE A 52 -7.56 -16.90 -2.51
N VAL A 53 -6.35 -17.00 -1.97
CA VAL A 53 -5.72 -16.04 -1.06
C VAL A 53 -4.36 -15.62 -1.58
N ALA A 54 -3.79 -14.57 -1.00
CA ALA A 54 -2.37 -14.24 -1.12
C ALA A 54 -1.64 -14.67 0.16
N VAL A 55 -0.52 -15.37 0.00
CA VAL A 55 0.34 -15.78 1.12
C VAL A 55 1.68 -15.09 0.98
N LYS A 56 2.01 -14.21 1.93
CA LYS A 56 3.34 -13.59 2.05
C LYS A 56 4.19 -14.43 2.97
N VAL A 57 5.26 -14.98 2.42
CA VAL A 57 6.26 -15.78 3.16
C VAL A 57 7.46 -14.89 3.42
N VAL A 58 7.70 -14.57 4.68
CA VAL A 58 8.83 -13.75 5.14
C VAL A 58 9.90 -14.67 5.70
N ASP A 59 11.11 -14.57 5.17
CA ASP A 59 12.27 -15.34 5.59
C ASP A 59 13.00 -14.60 6.74
N PHE A 60 13.09 -15.21 7.92
CA PHE A 60 13.70 -14.62 9.08
C PHE A 60 15.22 -14.50 8.96
N GLU A 61 15.88 -15.40 8.24
CA GLU A 61 17.34 -15.34 8.05
C GLU A 61 17.76 -14.15 7.19
N ARG A 62 16.92 -13.78 6.23
CA ARG A 62 17.15 -12.62 5.35
C ARG A 62 16.72 -11.30 5.96
N THR A 63 16.09 -11.34 7.13
CA THR A 63 15.56 -10.17 7.80
C THR A 63 16.47 -9.81 8.96
N ASN A 64 17.14 -8.64 8.90
CA ASN A 64 17.95 -8.12 10.00
C ASN A 64 17.10 -7.53 11.15
N SER A 65 15.80 -7.83 11.21
CA SER A 65 14.86 -7.30 12.18
C SER A 65 14.62 -8.28 13.32
N ASP A 66 14.29 -7.76 14.51
CA ASP A 66 13.86 -8.56 15.64
C ASP A 66 12.57 -9.32 15.29
N LEU A 67 12.60 -10.65 15.46
CA LEU A 67 11.46 -11.55 15.19
C LEU A 67 10.19 -11.10 15.91
N ASN A 68 10.31 -10.61 17.15
CA ASN A 68 9.17 -10.13 17.93
C ASN A 68 8.46 -8.95 17.24
N ASN A 69 9.23 -8.06 16.61
CA ASN A 69 8.68 -6.93 15.88
C ASN A 69 7.90 -7.39 14.64
N ILE A 70 8.44 -8.35 13.86
CA ILE A 70 7.78 -8.88 12.66
C ILE A 70 6.45 -9.57 13.02
N VAL A 71 6.46 -10.39 14.06
CA VAL A 71 5.25 -11.08 14.54
C VAL A 71 4.22 -10.07 15.06
N ARG A 72 4.64 -9.06 15.83
CA ARG A 72 3.77 -8.00 16.33
C ARG A 72 3.10 -7.20 15.22
N GLU A 73 3.81 -6.93 14.14
CA GLU A 73 3.27 -6.23 12.98
C GLU A 73 2.25 -7.07 12.23
N ALA A 74 2.54 -8.37 12.00
CA ALA A 74 1.58 -9.28 11.41
C ALA A 74 0.29 -9.37 12.27
N GLN A 75 0.41 -9.38 13.59
CA GLN A 75 -0.72 -9.31 14.51
C GLN A 75 -1.51 -8.00 14.37
N THR A 76 -0.81 -6.88 14.21
CA THR A 76 -1.46 -5.57 13.97
C THR A 76 -2.27 -5.57 12.67
N MET A 77 -1.76 -6.21 11.60
CA MET A 77 -2.50 -6.34 10.33
C MET A 77 -3.80 -7.13 10.47
N ILE A 78 -3.89 -8.07 11.41
CA ILE A 78 -5.11 -8.84 11.68
C ILE A 78 -6.18 -7.97 12.37
N LEU A 79 -5.76 -6.99 13.17
CA LEU A 79 -6.66 -6.10 13.92
C LEU A 79 -7.24 -4.97 13.07
N ILE A 80 -6.66 -4.69 11.91
CA ILE A 80 -7.15 -3.67 10.98
C ILE A 80 -8.54 -4.06 10.47
N ASP A 81 -9.46 -3.10 10.45
CA ASP A 81 -10.81 -3.30 9.92
C ASP A 81 -11.26 -2.04 9.15
N HIS A 82 -10.74 -1.90 7.93
CA HIS A 82 -11.08 -0.80 7.03
C HIS A 82 -11.08 -1.26 5.57
N PRO A 83 -12.08 -0.87 4.77
CA PRO A 83 -12.22 -1.34 3.38
C PRO A 83 -11.04 -0.96 2.48
N ASN A 84 -10.32 0.12 2.79
CA ASN A 84 -9.20 0.61 1.97
C ASN A 84 -7.80 0.28 2.57
N VAL A 85 -7.72 -0.64 3.52
CA VAL A 85 -6.47 -1.19 4.05
C VAL A 85 -6.52 -2.71 3.94
N VAL A 86 -5.41 -3.33 3.54
CA VAL A 86 -5.34 -4.79 3.48
C VAL A 86 -5.31 -5.35 4.90
N LYS A 87 -6.30 -6.19 5.21
CA LYS A 87 -6.39 -6.92 6.47
C LYS A 87 -5.82 -8.31 6.28
N ALA A 88 -4.91 -8.74 7.16
CA ALA A 88 -4.51 -10.13 7.19
C ALA A 88 -5.63 -11.01 7.79
N HIS A 89 -5.86 -12.17 7.18
CA HIS A 89 -6.79 -13.17 7.70
C HIS A 89 -6.23 -13.89 8.92
N CYS A 90 -4.98 -14.33 8.81
CA CYS A 90 -4.20 -14.94 9.89
C CYS A 90 -2.70 -14.83 9.59
N SER A 91 -1.87 -15.13 10.59
CA SER A 91 -0.44 -15.31 10.44
C SER A 91 0.04 -16.44 11.36
N PHE A 92 1.06 -17.17 10.93
CA PHE A 92 1.70 -18.24 11.71
C PHE A 92 3.15 -18.40 11.31
N ALA A 93 3.96 -18.85 12.26
CA ALA A 93 5.37 -19.16 12.01
C ALA A 93 5.50 -20.66 11.66
N LYS A 94 6.35 -20.95 10.69
CA LYS A 94 6.76 -22.32 10.33
C LYS A 94 8.25 -22.32 10.02
N ASP A 95 8.98 -23.13 10.75
CA ASP A 95 10.44 -23.19 10.67
C ASP A 95 11.05 -21.78 10.83
N GLN A 96 11.82 -21.30 9.86
CA GLN A 96 12.41 -19.96 9.85
C GLN A 96 11.63 -18.95 9.00
N THR A 97 10.33 -19.16 8.81
CA THR A 97 9.49 -18.29 8.01
C THR A 97 8.22 -17.86 8.74
N LEU A 98 7.76 -16.62 8.47
CA LEU A 98 6.45 -16.15 8.84
C LEU A 98 5.54 -16.17 7.62
N TRP A 99 4.41 -16.83 7.75
CA TRP A 99 3.34 -16.86 6.78
C TRP A 99 2.26 -15.85 7.16
N VAL A 100 1.92 -14.95 6.26
CA VAL A 100 0.84 -13.97 6.43
C VAL A 100 -0.18 -14.21 5.31
N VAL A 101 -1.36 -14.66 5.69
CA VAL A 101 -2.46 -14.96 4.77
C VAL A 101 -3.34 -13.72 4.61
N MET A 102 -3.58 -13.30 3.37
CA MET A 102 -4.26 -12.04 3.04
C MET A 102 -5.25 -12.26 1.88
N PRO A 103 -6.23 -11.33 1.68
CA PRO A 103 -7.06 -11.35 0.49
C PRO A 103 -6.21 -11.30 -0.80
N TYR A 104 -6.60 -12.10 -1.80
CA TYR A 104 -5.97 -12.03 -3.12
C TYR A 104 -6.45 -10.80 -3.88
N MET A 105 -5.52 -9.93 -4.21
CA MET A 105 -5.77 -8.68 -4.94
C MET A 105 -5.45 -8.92 -6.42
N ALA A 106 -6.42 -9.41 -7.19
CA ALA A 106 -6.24 -9.92 -8.55
C ALA A 106 -5.71 -8.88 -9.56
N GLY A 107 -6.01 -7.59 -9.36
CA GLY A 107 -5.46 -6.51 -10.17
C GLY A 107 -3.96 -6.29 -9.92
N GLY A 108 -3.43 -6.76 -8.78
CA GLY A 108 -2.07 -6.47 -8.35
C GLY A 108 -1.88 -5.03 -7.88
N SER A 109 -0.65 -4.56 -7.85
CA SER A 109 -0.36 -3.18 -7.46
C SER A 109 -0.52 -2.19 -8.62
N CYS A 110 -0.79 -0.92 -8.30
CA CYS A 110 -0.79 0.17 -9.28
C CYS A 110 0.54 0.25 -10.05
N LEU A 111 1.67 -0.05 -9.39
CA LEU A 111 2.96 -0.12 -10.06
C LEU A 111 3.01 -1.23 -11.12
N HIS A 112 2.51 -2.43 -10.81
CA HIS A 112 2.45 -3.53 -11.77
C HIS A 112 1.57 -3.17 -12.97
N ILE A 113 0.42 -2.55 -12.74
CA ILE A 113 -0.48 -2.10 -13.82
C ILE A 113 0.21 -1.03 -14.68
N MET A 114 0.85 -0.03 -14.06
CA MET A 114 1.56 1.01 -14.79
C MET A 114 2.66 0.43 -15.68
N LYS A 115 3.52 -0.42 -15.12
CA LYS A 115 4.61 -1.05 -15.87
C LYS A 115 4.12 -1.92 -17.01
N SER A 116 2.97 -2.59 -16.86
CA SER A 116 2.43 -3.48 -17.88
C SER A 116 1.80 -2.72 -19.06
N VAL A 117 0.99 -1.68 -18.78
CA VAL A 117 0.13 -1.06 -19.83
C VAL A 117 0.03 0.46 -19.77
N HIS A 118 0.55 1.11 -18.73
CA HIS A 118 0.51 2.57 -18.57
C HIS A 118 1.87 3.16 -18.18
N PRO A 119 2.96 2.93 -18.96
CA PRO A 119 4.32 3.32 -18.56
C PRO A 119 4.51 4.84 -18.39
N THR A 120 3.62 5.65 -18.93
CA THR A 120 3.63 7.12 -18.82
C THR A 120 2.68 7.66 -17.73
N GLY A 121 2.14 6.77 -16.88
CA GLY A 121 1.22 7.10 -15.82
C GLY A 121 -0.25 7.04 -16.21
N PHE A 122 -1.13 7.33 -15.26
CA PHE A 122 -2.57 7.25 -15.40
C PHE A 122 -3.20 8.60 -15.78
N GLU A 123 -4.42 8.56 -16.30
CA GLU A 123 -5.28 9.73 -16.48
C GLU A 123 -5.74 10.28 -15.12
N GLU A 124 -5.96 11.59 -15.05
CA GLU A 124 -6.31 12.29 -13.81
C GLU A 124 -7.56 11.75 -13.08
N PRO A 125 -8.67 11.36 -13.74
CA PRO A 125 -9.82 10.76 -13.05
C PRO A 125 -9.51 9.40 -12.40
N ILE A 126 -8.59 8.61 -12.98
CA ILE A 126 -8.10 7.36 -12.40
C ILE A 126 -7.29 7.66 -11.15
N ILE A 127 -6.33 8.60 -11.26
CA ILE A 127 -5.50 9.06 -10.14
C ILE A 127 -6.38 9.57 -8.99
N ALA A 128 -7.36 10.41 -9.27
CA ALA A 128 -8.27 10.94 -8.27
C ALA A 128 -9.05 9.83 -7.54
N THR A 129 -9.50 8.82 -8.28
CA THR A 129 -10.24 7.69 -7.72
C THR A 129 -9.34 6.86 -6.80
N ILE A 130 -8.15 6.49 -7.26
CA ILE A 130 -7.18 5.72 -6.47
C ILE A 130 -6.78 6.49 -5.21
N LEU A 131 -6.33 7.73 -5.35
CA LEU A 131 -5.83 8.53 -4.25
C LEU A 131 -6.90 8.87 -3.20
N ARG A 132 -8.18 9.01 -3.60
CA ARG A 132 -9.29 9.16 -2.66
C ARG A 132 -9.40 7.96 -1.73
N GLU A 133 -9.34 6.75 -2.27
CA GLU A 133 -9.45 5.52 -1.49
C GLU A 133 -8.20 5.31 -0.60
N VAL A 134 -7.01 5.66 -1.10
CA VAL A 134 -5.77 5.66 -0.29
C VAL A 134 -5.88 6.62 0.89
N LEU A 135 -6.40 7.84 0.68
CA LEU A 135 -6.59 8.81 1.79
C LEU A 135 -7.58 8.33 2.85
N LYS A 136 -8.63 7.59 2.47
CA LYS A 136 -9.53 6.98 3.45
C LYS A 136 -8.80 5.96 4.32
N GLY A 137 -7.94 5.13 3.71
CA GLY A 137 -7.08 4.19 4.43
C GLY A 137 -6.11 4.89 5.37
N LEU A 138 -5.44 5.96 4.89
CA LEU A 138 -4.51 6.75 5.71
C LEU A 138 -5.24 7.49 6.85
N GLU A 139 -6.42 8.04 6.61
CA GLU A 139 -7.22 8.70 7.66
C GLU A 139 -7.58 7.73 8.78
N TYR A 140 -7.98 6.50 8.42
CA TYR A 140 -8.23 5.43 9.38
C TYR A 140 -6.99 5.09 10.20
N LEU A 141 -5.83 4.85 9.56
CA LEU A 141 -4.58 4.53 10.25
C LEU A 141 -4.12 5.64 11.18
N HIS A 142 -4.12 6.88 10.70
CA HIS A 142 -3.72 8.06 11.47
C HIS A 142 -4.64 8.32 12.67
N HIS A 143 -5.96 8.07 12.53
CA HIS A 143 -6.92 8.16 13.62
C HIS A 143 -6.63 7.15 14.75
N HIS A 144 -6.09 5.97 14.39
CA HIS A 144 -5.70 4.94 15.36
C HIS A 144 -4.23 5.06 15.81
N GLY A 145 -3.58 6.20 15.56
CA GLY A 145 -2.21 6.45 15.99
C GLY A 145 -1.14 5.67 15.23
N SER A 146 -1.49 5.10 14.06
CA SER A 146 -0.59 4.31 13.23
C SER A 146 -0.06 5.12 12.05
N ILE A 147 1.21 4.89 11.69
CA ILE A 147 1.87 5.46 10.52
C ILE A 147 2.12 4.34 9.53
N HIS A 148 1.83 4.56 8.23
CA HIS A 148 2.03 3.54 7.20
C HIS A 148 3.49 3.36 6.82
N ARG A 149 4.24 4.46 6.66
CA ARG A 149 5.69 4.55 6.40
C ARG A 149 6.15 4.15 4.99
N ASP A 150 5.34 3.45 4.20
CA ASP A 150 5.72 2.98 2.85
C ASP A 150 4.59 3.19 1.82
N VAL A 151 4.05 4.42 1.77
CA VAL A 151 3.03 4.80 0.78
C VAL A 151 3.70 4.99 -0.58
N LYS A 152 3.37 4.11 -1.54
CA LYS A 152 3.86 4.15 -2.93
C LYS A 152 2.95 3.32 -3.85
N ALA A 153 3.05 3.49 -5.16
CA ALA A 153 2.23 2.75 -6.12
C ALA A 153 2.38 1.22 -6.03
N GLY A 154 3.55 0.74 -5.58
CA GLY A 154 3.78 -0.69 -5.33
C GLY A 154 2.95 -1.28 -4.20
N ASN A 155 2.51 -0.45 -3.24
CA ASN A 155 1.73 -0.85 -2.08
C ASN A 155 0.24 -0.44 -2.19
N ILE A 156 -0.19 0.11 -3.31
CA ILE A 156 -1.60 0.37 -3.61
C ILE A 156 -2.11 -0.79 -4.46
N LEU A 157 -2.93 -1.64 -3.88
CA LEU A 157 -3.42 -2.88 -4.48
C LEU A 157 -4.84 -2.70 -5.02
N VAL A 158 -5.14 -3.41 -6.11
CA VAL A 158 -6.43 -3.37 -6.80
C VAL A 158 -7.04 -4.77 -6.78
N ASP A 159 -8.28 -4.91 -6.29
CA ASP A 159 -9.01 -6.17 -6.35
C ASP A 159 -9.66 -6.39 -7.73
N SER A 160 -10.26 -7.57 -7.94
CA SER A 160 -10.92 -7.94 -9.21
C SER A 160 -12.10 -7.03 -9.60
N ARG A 161 -12.66 -6.28 -8.66
CA ARG A 161 -13.79 -5.36 -8.86
C ARG A 161 -13.37 -3.89 -8.90
N GLY A 162 -12.05 -3.63 -8.93
CA GLY A 162 -11.50 -2.27 -8.93
C GLY A 162 -11.45 -1.62 -7.55
N GLY A 163 -11.69 -2.37 -6.48
CA GLY A 163 -11.52 -1.90 -5.11
C GLY A 163 -10.04 -1.63 -4.80
N ILE A 164 -9.77 -0.49 -4.15
CA ILE A 164 -8.42 -0.03 -3.83
C ILE A 164 -8.14 -0.27 -2.35
N LYS A 165 -7.00 -0.93 -2.07
CA LYS A 165 -6.53 -1.15 -0.71
C LYS A 165 -5.05 -0.81 -0.59
N LEU A 166 -4.70 -0.14 0.50
CA LEU A 166 -3.32 0.11 0.88
C LEU A 166 -2.76 -1.14 1.56
N GLY A 167 -1.71 -1.71 1.00
CA GLY A 167 -1.03 -2.93 1.47
C GLY A 167 0.33 -2.66 2.08
N ASP A 168 0.98 -3.72 2.54
CA ASP A 168 2.31 -3.70 3.17
C ASP A 168 2.47 -2.70 4.32
N PHE A 169 1.41 -2.59 5.11
CA PHE A 169 1.42 -1.86 6.36
C PHE A 169 2.29 -2.63 7.38
N GLY A 170 3.36 -2.01 7.83
CA GLY A 170 4.12 -2.43 9.00
C GLY A 170 5.29 -3.40 8.77
N VAL A 171 5.19 -4.43 7.93
CA VAL A 171 6.25 -5.46 7.79
C VAL A 171 7.57 -4.90 7.22
N SER A 172 7.50 -3.79 6.47
CA SER A 172 8.70 -3.10 5.97
C SER A 172 9.23 -2.02 6.93
N ALA A 173 8.42 -1.57 7.88
CA ALA A 173 8.74 -0.45 8.77
C ALA A 173 9.71 -0.85 9.89
N CYS A 174 9.74 -2.11 10.31
CA CYS A 174 10.68 -2.61 11.32
C CYS A 174 12.14 -2.50 10.95
N LEU A 175 12.48 -2.40 9.67
CA LEU A 175 13.86 -2.20 9.24
C LEU A 175 14.48 -0.88 9.74
N PHE A 176 13.65 0.05 10.24
CA PHE A 176 14.10 1.38 10.69
C PHE A 176 13.86 1.67 12.18
N ASP A 177 13.04 0.86 12.89
CA ASP A 177 12.61 1.15 14.26
C ASP A 177 13.38 0.38 15.37
N SER A 178 14.20 -0.62 15.01
CA SER A 178 15.11 -1.24 15.96
C SER A 178 16.20 -0.24 16.31
N GLY A 179 16.17 0.31 17.53
CA GLY A 179 16.99 1.37 18.12
C GLY A 179 18.51 1.42 17.87
N ASP A 180 18.99 0.81 16.83
CA ASP A 180 20.37 0.78 16.40
C ASP A 180 20.68 1.97 15.47
N ARG A 181 20.68 3.18 16.06
CA ARG A 181 21.01 4.44 15.38
C ARG A 181 22.37 4.44 14.66
N GLN A 182 23.25 3.47 14.97
CA GLN A 182 24.56 3.35 14.35
C GLN A 182 24.61 2.49 13.08
N ARG A 183 23.69 1.52 12.91
CA ARG A 183 23.64 0.67 11.70
C ARG A 183 22.91 1.28 10.50
N ALA A 184 22.01 2.22 10.74
CA ALA A 184 21.24 2.91 9.67
C ALA A 184 22.11 3.74 8.70
N ARG A 185 23.38 4.00 9.02
CA ARG A 185 24.26 4.82 8.19
C ARG A 185 24.83 4.12 6.95
N ASN A 186 24.76 2.79 6.85
CA ASN A 186 25.49 2.06 5.80
C ASN A 186 24.66 1.17 4.87
N THR A 187 23.34 1.08 5.02
CA THR A 187 22.55 0.21 4.12
C THR A 187 21.18 0.81 3.82
N PHE A 188 21.16 1.86 2.97
CA PHE A 188 19.92 2.21 2.27
C PHE A 188 19.61 1.09 1.27
N VAL A 189 18.77 0.14 1.66
CA VAL A 189 18.21 -0.86 0.76
C VAL A 189 17.03 -0.21 0.03
N GLY A 190 17.22 0.16 -1.23
CA GLY A 190 16.21 0.78 -2.08
C GLY A 190 16.41 2.29 -2.30
N THR A 191 15.63 2.86 -3.21
CA THR A 191 15.69 4.29 -3.56
C THR A 191 14.72 5.07 -2.67
N PRO A 192 15.18 6.07 -1.88
CA PRO A 192 14.38 6.79 -0.89
C PRO A 192 13.45 7.86 -1.50
N CYS A 193 12.91 7.63 -2.70
CA CYS A 193 12.14 8.62 -3.45
C CYS A 193 10.87 9.11 -2.73
N TRP A 194 10.25 8.23 -1.94
CA TRP A 194 8.98 8.53 -1.23
C TRP A 194 9.19 9.04 0.20
N MET A 195 10.43 9.01 0.68
CA MET A 195 10.77 9.37 2.05
C MET A 195 10.69 10.89 2.27
N ALA A 196 10.05 11.31 3.36
CA ALA A 196 9.94 12.73 3.72
C ALA A 196 11.28 13.28 4.23
N PRO A 197 11.54 14.60 4.07
CA PRO A 197 12.80 15.22 4.53
C PRO A 197 13.09 14.96 6.01
N GLU A 198 12.11 15.10 6.89
CA GLU A 198 12.28 14.90 8.35
C GLU A 198 12.62 13.45 8.70
N VAL A 199 12.19 12.47 7.88
CA VAL A 199 12.56 11.07 8.04
C VAL A 199 14.01 10.83 7.62
N MET A 200 14.47 11.51 6.57
CA MET A 200 15.87 11.45 6.10
C MET A 200 16.82 12.08 7.08
N GLU A 201 16.45 13.19 7.71
CA GLU A 201 17.28 13.94 8.65
C GLU A 201 17.50 13.19 9.97
N GLN A 202 16.57 12.35 10.40
CA GLN A 202 16.64 11.54 11.63
C GLN A 202 17.01 12.32 12.91
N LEU A 203 16.80 13.63 12.93
CA LEU A 203 17.15 14.50 14.06
C LEU A 203 16.15 14.36 15.20
N HIS A 204 14.89 14.16 14.87
CA HIS A 204 13.77 14.01 15.79
C HIS A 204 12.84 12.91 15.31
N GLY A 205 11.98 12.41 16.19
CA GLY A 205 10.90 11.48 15.80
C GLY A 205 9.97 12.15 14.76
N TYR A 206 9.44 11.36 13.85
CA TYR A 206 8.46 11.79 12.83
C TYR A 206 7.09 11.20 13.15
N ASP A 207 6.04 11.78 12.57
CA ASP A 207 4.66 11.37 12.77
C ASP A 207 3.96 11.02 11.43
N PHE A 208 2.64 10.83 11.48
CA PHE A 208 1.80 10.51 10.32
C PHE A 208 1.88 11.53 9.17
N ARG A 209 2.42 12.73 9.37
CA ARG A 209 2.62 13.74 8.32
C ARG A 209 3.67 13.31 7.30
N ALA A 210 4.56 12.37 7.67
CA ALA A 210 5.47 11.74 6.73
C ALA A 210 4.73 10.94 5.64
N ASP A 211 3.62 10.25 5.99
CA ASP A 211 2.77 9.56 5.01
C ASP A 211 2.13 10.54 4.01
N ILE A 212 1.83 11.78 4.42
CA ILE A 212 1.27 12.81 3.53
C ILE A 212 2.30 13.25 2.48
N TRP A 213 3.57 13.35 2.84
CA TRP A 213 4.64 13.56 1.87
C TRP A 213 4.72 12.40 0.88
N SER A 214 4.82 11.16 1.38
CA SER A 214 4.88 9.95 0.56
C SER A 214 3.67 9.83 -0.36
N PHE A 215 2.47 10.21 0.10
CA PHE A 215 1.26 10.32 -0.70
C PHE A 215 1.39 11.34 -1.84
N GLY A 216 1.99 12.51 -1.60
CA GLY A 216 2.28 13.51 -2.63
C GLY A 216 3.25 13.00 -3.69
N ILE A 217 4.32 12.31 -3.29
CA ILE A 217 5.24 11.63 -4.21
C ILE A 217 4.54 10.54 -5.01
N THR A 218 3.68 9.75 -4.36
CA THR A 218 2.88 8.71 -5.04
C THR A 218 1.93 9.32 -6.06
N ALA A 219 1.35 10.48 -5.80
CA ALA A 219 0.53 11.21 -6.78
C ALA A 219 1.34 11.56 -8.04
N LEU A 220 2.59 12.00 -7.88
CA LEU A 220 3.51 12.25 -9.01
C LEU A 220 3.91 10.94 -9.71
N GLU A 221 4.13 9.87 -8.96
CA GLU A 221 4.43 8.54 -9.51
C GLU A 221 3.29 8.04 -10.40
N LEU A 222 2.04 8.14 -9.94
CA LEU A 222 0.86 7.75 -10.72
C LEU A 222 0.66 8.65 -11.97
N ALA A 223 1.07 9.91 -11.90
CA ALA A 223 0.95 10.87 -13.01
C ALA A 223 1.98 10.65 -14.11
N HIS A 224 3.20 10.22 -13.76
CA HIS A 224 4.32 10.12 -14.71
C HIS A 224 4.76 8.67 -14.99
N GLY A 225 4.23 7.67 -14.27
CA GLY A 225 4.64 6.26 -14.36
C GLY A 225 5.89 5.93 -13.55
N HIS A 226 6.50 6.91 -12.90
CA HIS A 226 7.69 6.75 -12.06
C HIS A 226 7.76 7.83 -10.98
N ALA A 227 8.39 7.51 -9.84
CA ALA A 227 8.61 8.49 -8.78
C ALA A 227 9.65 9.55 -9.22
N PRO A 228 9.56 10.79 -8.70
CA PRO A 228 10.60 11.80 -8.85
C PRO A 228 11.95 11.25 -8.39
N PHE A 229 13.00 11.62 -9.13
CA PHE A 229 14.40 11.26 -8.84
C PHE A 229 14.74 9.76 -8.92
N SER A 230 13.81 8.88 -9.31
CA SER A 230 14.01 7.41 -9.36
C SER A 230 15.19 6.96 -10.24
N LYS A 231 15.67 7.81 -11.15
CA LYS A 231 16.83 7.55 -12.02
C LYS A 231 18.19 7.82 -11.35
N TYR A 232 18.20 8.38 -10.14
CA TYR A 232 19.43 8.74 -9.44
C TYR A 232 19.78 7.71 -8.35
N PRO A 233 21.08 7.58 -8.01
CA PRO A 233 21.51 6.77 -6.87
C PRO A 233 20.87 7.24 -5.54
N PRO A 234 20.65 6.36 -4.56
CA PRO A 234 19.95 6.68 -3.30
C PRO A 234 20.50 7.90 -2.55
N MET A 235 21.80 8.03 -2.42
CA MET A 235 22.43 9.18 -1.75
C MET A 235 22.18 10.50 -2.47
N LYS A 236 22.12 10.48 -3.81
CA LYS A 236 21.79 11.68 -4.59
C LYS A 236 20.32 12.07 -4.42
N VAL A 237 19.41 11.09 -4.36
CA VAL A 237 17.98 11.35 -4.07
C VAL A 237 17.83 12.02 -2.72
N LEU A 238 18.51 11.53 -1.69
CA LEU A 238 18.51 12.11 -0.34
C LEU A 238 18.96 13.57 -0.38
N LEU A 239 20.13 13.87 -0.97
CA LEU A 239 20.65 15.23 -1.09
C LEU A 239 19.68 16.14 -1.86
N MET A 240 19.12 15.67 -2.98
CA MET A 240 18.18 16.46 -3.79
C MET A 240 16.90 16.77 -3.00
N THR A 241 16.38 15.81 -2.22
CA THR A 241 15.17 16.01 -1.41
C THR A 241 15.43 17.03 -0.28
N LEU A 242 16.59 16.97 0.36
CA LEU A 242 16.93 17.87 1.46
C LEU A 242 17.29 19.28 0.99
N GLN A 243 18.02 19.44 -0.12
CA GLN A 243 18.60 20.71 -0.54
C GLN A 243 17.72 21.48 -1.54
N ASN A 244 17.04 20.78 -2.46
CA ASN A 244 16.27 21.42 -3.52
C ASN A 244 14.84 21.76 -3.07
N ALA A 245 14.13 22.55 -3.88
CA ALA A 245 12.69 22.71 -3.76
C ALA A 245 11.97 21.36 -3.92
N PRO A 246 10.84 21.15 -3.23
CA PRO A 246 10.04 19.92 -3.40
C PRO A 246 9.68 19.67 -4.86
N PRO A 247 9.62 18.42 -5.31
CA PRO A 247 9.13 18.10 -6.66
C PRO A 247 7.63 18.45 -6.78
N GLY A 248 7.18 18.70 -8.00
CA GLY A 248 5.80 19.06 -8.27
C GLY A 248 5.43 18.91 -9.73
N LEU A 249 4.17 19.16 -10.05
CA LEU A 249 3.67 19.25 -11.42
C LEU A 249 3.89 20.67 -11.97
N ASP A 250 4.66 20.72 -13.04
CA ASP A 250 4.97 21.96 -13.73
C ASP A 250 3.79 22.45 -14.59
N TYR A 251 3.56 23.78 -14.64
CA TYR A 251 2.44 24.35 -15.40
C TYR A 251 2.64 24.26 -16.92
N GLU A 252 3.86 24.35 -17.39
CA GLU A 252 4.20 24.31 -18.82
C GLU A 252 4.33 22.87 -19.33
N ARG A 253 5.04 22.02 -18.57
CA ARG A 253 5.33 20.64 -18.95
C ARG A 253 4.15 19.69 -18.72
N ASP A 254 3.41 19.90 -17.62
CA ASP A 254 2.32 19.02 -17.20
C ASP A 254 0.92 19.61 -17.54
N LYS A 255 0.77 20.18 -18.75
CA LYS A 255 -0.47 20.84 -19.22
C LYS A 255 -1.69 19.93 -19.18
N LYS A 256 -1.50 18.60 -19.30
CA LYS A 256 -2.59 17.62 -19.26
C LYS A 256 -3.30 17.53 -17.90
N PHE A 257 -2.68 18.04 -16.82
CA PHE A 257 -3.24 17.97 -15.48
C PHE A 257 -3.85 19.29 -15.03
N THR A 258 -4.97 19.20 -14.31
CA THR A 258 -5.72 20.37 -13.85
C THR A 258 -4.96 21.13 -12.75
N ARG A 259 -5.34 22.40 -12.59
CA ARG A 259 -4.83 23.25 -11.48
C ARG A 259 -5.14 22.64 -10.11
N ASN A 260 -6.31 22.00 -9.94
CA ASN A 260 -6.71 21.36 -8.69
C ASN A 260 -5.78 20.21 -8.31
N PHE A 261 -5.34 19.41 -9.29
CA PHE A 261 -4.39 18.34 -9.05
C PHE A 261 -3.02 18.90 -8.66
N LYS A 262 -2.48 19.87 -9.40
CA LYS A 262 -1.22 20.54 -9.10
C LYS A 262 -1.20 21.14 -7.70
N GLN A 263 -2.30 21.80 -7.30
CA GLN A 263 -2.45 22.40 -5.98
C GLN A 263 -2.49 21.34 -4.87
N MET A 264 -3.25 20.24 -5.07
CA MET A 264 -3.32 19.14 -4.10
C MET A 264 -1.95 18.53 -3.86
N VAL A 265 -1.16 18.25 -4.91
CA VAL A 265 0.20 17.73 -4.79
C VAL A 265 1.11 18.74 -4.04
N ALA A 266 1.05 20.02 -4.39
CA ALA A 266 1.85 21.07 -3.74
C ALA A 266 1.55 21.18 -2.23
N MET A 267 0.31 20.96 -1.81
CA MET A 267 -0.06 20.95 -0.39
C MET A 267 0.58 19.79 0.39
N CYS A 268 0.80 18.63 -0.27
CA CYS A 268 1.42 17.47 0.36
C CYS A 268 2.94 17.61 0.45
N LEU A 269 3.56 18.19 -0.57
CA LEU A 269 5.02 18.29 -0.73
C LEU A 269 5.58 19.60 -0.15
N VAL A 270 5.28 19.84 1.12
CA VAL A 270 5.84 20.96 1.90
C VAL A 270 6.88 20.39 2.85
N LYS A 271 8.12 20.94 2.86
CA LYS A 271 9.22 20.44 3.71
C LYS A 271 8.88 20.50 5.19
N ASP A 272 8.27 21.57 5.65
CA ASP A 272 7.80 21.71 7.03
C ASP A 272 6.57 20.80 7.26
N PRO A 273 6.70 19.69 8.03
CA PRO A 273 5.60 18.75 8.24
C PRO A 273 4.38 19.41 8.92
N SER A 274 4.58 20.45 9.74
CA SER A 274 3.49 21.14 10.43
C SER A 274 2.52 21.84 9.48
N LYS A 275 2.96 22.18 8.28
CA LYS A 275 2.17 22.84 7.22
C LYS A 275 1.45 21.86 6.30
N ARG A 276 1.76 20.57 6.36
CA ARG A 276 1.04 19.55 5.57
C ARG A 276 -0.37 19.32 6.13
N PRO A 277 -1.41 19.23 5.28
CA PRO A 277 -2.76 18.95 5.73
C PRO A 277 -2.88 17.50 6.20
N SER A 278 -3.86 17.22 7.08
CA SER A 278 -4.24 15.84 7.42
C SER A 278 -4.92 15.15 6.24
N ALA A 279 -4.95 13.80 6.23
CA ALA A 279 -5.67 13.00 5.23
C ALA A 279 -7.15 13.42 5.14
N LYS A 280 -7.81 13.65 6.28
CA LYS A 280 -9.20 14.16 6.36
C LYS A 280 -9.40 15.52 5.68
N LYS A 281 -8.41 16.43 5.79
CA LYS A 281 -8.46 17.75 5.14
C LYS A 281 -8.21 17.62 3.63
N LEU A 282 -7.31 16.73 3.21
CA LEU A 282 -7.04 16.45 1.80
C LEU A 282 -8.26 15.87 1.07
N LEU A 283 -9.01 14.96 1.68
CA LEU A 283 -10.24 14.39 1.10
C LEU A 283 -11.27 15.44 0.69
N LYS A 284 -11.23 16.64 1.26
CA LYS A 284 -12.13 17.76 0.94
C LYS A 284 -11.66 18.60 -0.24
N GLN A 285 -10.50 18.32 -0.82
CA GLN A 285 -9.96 19.12 -1.92
C GLN A 285 -10.79 18.97 -3.20
N PRO A 286 -10.92 20.05 -3.99
CA PRO A 286 -11.69 20.03 -5.25
C PRO A 286 -11.23 18.97 -6.25
N PHE A 287 -9.96 18.56 -6.21
CA PHE A 287 -9.39 17.49 -7.01
C PHE A 287 -10.20 16.20 -6.95
N PHE A 288 -10.69 15.83 -5.77
CA PHE A 288 -11.43 14.56 -5.57
C PHE A 288 -12.88 14.59 -6.04
N LYS A 289 -13.42 15.73 -6.48
CA LYS A 289 -14.77 15.80 -7.08
C LYS A 289 -14.90 14.99 -8.37
N GLN A 290 -13.79 14.75 -9.06
CA GLN A 290 -13.74 13.94 -10.28
C GLN A 290 -13.57 12.43 -10.03
N ALA A 291 -13.32 12.02 -8.78
CA ALA A 291 -13.15 10.62 -8.42
C ALA A 291 -14.43 9.80 -8.70
N ARG A 292 -14.27 8.61 -9.27
CA ARG A 292 -15.33 7.72 -9.75
C ARG A 292 -15.55 6.53 -8.82
N SER A 293 -16.34 5.56 -9.25
CA SER A 293 -16.59 4.28 -8.56
C SER A 293 -15.48 3.26 -8.81
N THR A 294 -15.51 2.17 -8.05
CA THR A 294 -14.62 1.00 -8.26
C THR A 294 -14.83 0.36 -9.63
N ASP A 295 -16.08 0.31 -10.14
CA ASP A 295 -16.38 -0.20 -11.50
C ASP A 295 -15.66 0.58 -12.59
N PHE A 296 -15.47 1.88 -12.39
CA PHE A 296 -14.66 2.69 -13.31
C PHE A 296 -13.21 2.23 -13.32
N ILE A 297 -12.62 1.92 -12.15
CA ILE A 297 -11.27 1.39 -12.06
C ILE A 297 -11.18 0.01 -12.71
N ALA A 298 -12.13 -0.89 -12.44
CA ALA A 298 -12.17 -2.22 -13.05
C ALA A 298 -12.14 -2.13 -14.58
N ARG A 299 -13.03 -1.33 -15.17
CA ARG A 299 -13.10 -1.15 -16.63
C ARG A 299 -11.86 -0.47 -17.23
N LYS A 300 -11.31 0.54 -16.54
CA LYS A 300 -10.20 1.33 -17.09
C LYS A 300 -8.83 0.70 -16.88
N LEU A 301 -8.65 -0.07 -15.82
CA LEU A 301 -7.34 -0.62 -15.46
C LEU A 301 -7.25 -2.14 -15.56
N LEU A 302 -8.36 -2.88 -15.49
CA LEU A 302 -8.28 -4.35 -15.40
C LEU A 302 -8.86 -5.04 -16.64
N GLU A 303 -9.75 -4.40 -17.38
CA GLU A 303 -10.35 -5.01 -18.57
C GLU A 303 -9.27 -5.33 -19.62
N GLY A 304 -9.25 -6.58 -20.07
CA GLY A 304 -8.27 -7.07 -21.05
C GLY A 304 -6.86 -7.33 -20.50
N LEU A 305 -6.60 -7.11 -19.21
CA LEU A 305 -5.29 -7.45 -18.65
C LEU A 305 -5.13 -8.97 -18.47
N PRO A 306 -3.95 -9.53 -18.80
CA PRO A 306 -3.59 -10.89 -18.39
C PRO A 306 -3.63 -11.06 -16.88
N GLY A 307 -3.77 -12.31 -16.40
CA GLY A 307 -3.72 -12.63 -14.97
C GLY A 307 -2.46 -12.08 -14.29
N LEU A 308 -2.56 -11.78 -12.98
CA LEU A 308 -1.50 -11.14 -12.22
C LEU A 308 -0.18 -11.91 -12.30
N GLY A 309 -0.20 -13.25 -12.17
CA GLY A 309 0.99 -14.09 -12.26
C GLY A 309 1.71 -13.96 -13.61
N VAL A 310 0.95 -13.94 -14.73
CA VAL A 310 1.51 -13.75 -16.08
C VAL A 310 2.20 -12.39 -16.20
N ARG A 311 1.53 -11.32 -15.74
CA ARG A 311 2.11 -9.96 -15.77
C ARG A 311 3.35 -9.85 -14.89
N TYR A 312 3.32 -10.49 -13.73
CA TYR A 312 4.46 -10.48 -12.81
C TYR A 312 5.68 -11.18 -13.42
N GLN A 313 5.49 -12.35 -14.03
CA GLN A 313 6.58 -13.07 -14.71
C GLN A 313 7.15 -12.27 -15.89
N ALA A 314 6.30 -11.65 -16.71
CA ALA A 314 6.75 -10.80 -17.81
C ALA A 314 7.62 -9.62 -17.33
N LEU A 315 7.24 -8.98 -16.19
CA LEU A 315 8.04 -7.91 -15.60
C LEU A 315 9.36 -8.43 -14.99
N LYS A 316 9.36 -9.63 -14.41
CA LYS A 316 10.57 -10.25 -13.83
C LYS A 316 11.65 -10.48 -14.90
N VAL A 317 11.24 -10.89 -16.10
CA VAL A 317 12.17 -11.08 -17.25
C VAL A 317 12.78 -9.76 -17.75
N GLN A 318 12.08 -8.63 -17.61
CA GLN A 318 12.61 -7.32 -18.02
C GLN A 318 13.62 -6.71 -17.02
N TRP A 319 13.79 -7.31 -15.83
CA TRP A 319 14.67 -6.81 -14.75
C TRP A 319 16.03 -7.51 -14.72
N PHE A 320 16.19 -8.55 -15.51
CA PHE A 320 17.45 -9.26 -15.78
C PHE A 320 17.91 -9.00 -17.24
#